data_17294fcf5d5445ff00c27213faf2572a
#
_entry.id   17294fcf5d5445ff00c27213faf2572a
#
_cell.length_a   1.000
_cell.length_b   1.000
_cell.length_c   1.000
_cell.angle_alpha   90.00
_cell.angle_beta   90.00
_cell.angle_gamma   90.00
#
_symmetry.space_group_name_H-M   'P 1'
#
loop_
_entity.id
_entity.type
_entity.pdbx_description
1 polymer ?
#
loop_
_entity_poly.entity_id
_entity_poly.type
_entity_poly.pdbx_seq_one_letter_code
_entity_poly.pdbx_strand_id
1 'polypeptide(L)'
;NVLIMGDFNLYGASEPAYVSFVNKSSFPNSYFIDPVYPYGVGEWNSNINFEDYHTQSTHRDNSGCHSSGGLDDRFDFILMSENIYGGDNNVPYVNGSYKALGQDGRHFNKSVNSPENTAVSKEVADALYKNSDHLPVTMELVISKDFGVEESSNEELSYDVFPNPTAEDVYIRFYQSKVGSANIVVFNAIGQVVITDDIFVEDKVKEYKLSLDSMPQGVYFLRITNADGLMKTIKIIKE
;
A
#
# COMPACT_ATOMS: atom_id res chain seq x y z
N ASN A 1 -7.31 1.24 -6.39
CA ASN A 1 -5.89 0.91 -6.35
C ASN A 1 -5.71 -0.50 -5.76
N VAL A 2 -5.15 -1.40 -6.53
CA VAL A 2 -4.95 -2.80 -6.11
C VAL A 2 -3.53 -3.24 -6.52
N LEU A 3 -2.88 -3.94 -5.61
CA LEU A 3 -1.65 -4.69 -5.86
C LEU A 3 -1.90 -6.16 -5.62
N ILE A 4 -1.32 -7.01 -6.44
CA ILE A 4 -1.23 -8.45 -6.21
C ILE A 4 0.25 -8.83 -6.24
N MET A 5 0.73 -9.50 -5.20
CA MET A 5 2.15 -9.78 -5.05
C MET A 5 2.42 -11.14 -4.39
N GLY A 6 3.54 -11.73 -4.73
CA GLY A 6 4.00 -12.99 -4.17
C GLY A 6 4.79 -13.82 -5.16
N ASP A 7 5.11 -15.02 -4.74
CA ASP A 7 5.61 -16.09 -5.60
C ASP A 7 4.43 -16.69 -6.40
N PHE A 8 4.44 -16.50 -7.70
CA PHE A 8 3.41 -17.04 -8.60
C PHE A 8 3.84 -18.32 -9.29
N ASN A 9 5.10 -18.67 -9.17
CA ASN A 9 5.70 -19.88 -9.74
C ASN A 9 5.40 -20.04 -11.25
N LEU A 10 5.57 -18.93 -12.00
CA LEU A 10 5.28 -18.83 -13.43
C LEU A 10 6.57 -18.79 -14.23
N TYR A 11 6.69 -19.60 -15.25
CA TYR A 11 7.88 -19.71 -16.10
C TYR A 11 7.85 -18.75 -17.30
N GLY A 12 6.69 -18.23 -17.68
CA GLY A 12 6.60 -17.34 -18.82
C GLY A 12 5.24 -16.69 -19.01
N ALA A 13 5.20 -15.69 -19.88
CA ALA A 13 4.00 -14.92 -20.18
C ALA A 13 2.92 -15.69 -20.95
N SER A 14 3.24 -16.84 -21.51
CA SER A 14 2.29 -17.71 -22.20
C SER A 14 1.45 -18.58 -21.27
N GLU A 15 1.81 -18.64 -19.97
CA GLU A 15 1.05 -19.46 -19.03
C GLU A 15 -0.36 -18.91 -18.77
N PRO A 16 -1.39 -19.81 -18.74
CA PRO A 16 -2.78 -19.40 -18.57
C PRO A 16 -3.05 -18.54 -17.34
N ALA A 17 -2.33 -18.79 -16.24
CA ALA A 17 -2.47 -18.01 -15.01
C ALA A 17 -1.96 -16.57 -15.20
N TYR A 18 -0.76 -16.39 -15.80
CA TYR A 18 -0.24 -15.07 -16.11
C TYR A 18 -1.16 -14.32 -17.09
N VAL A 19 -1.56 -14.99 -18.18
CA VAL A 19 -2.49 -14.41 -19.15
C VAL A 19 -3.78 -13.93 -18.48
N SER A 20 -4.30 -14.70 -17.52
CA SER A 20 -5.52 -14.33 -16.78
C SER A 20 -5.35 -13.07 -15.95
N PHE A 21 -4.15 -12.79 -15.42
CA PHE A 21 -3.89 -11.56 -14.69
C PHE A 21 -3.76 -10.34 -15.59
N VAL A 22 -3.10 -10.44 -16.74
CA VAL A 22 -2.68 -9.27 -17.54
C VAL A 22 -3.52 -9.03 -18.78
N ASN A 23 -4.49 -9.89 -19.11
CA ASN A 23 -5.26 -9.81 -20.36
C ASN A 23 -6.39 -8.79 -20.27
N LYS A 24 -6.09 -7.55 -20.68
CA LYS A 24 -7.07 -6.46 -20.79
C LYS A 24 -8.24 -6.79 -21.73
N SER A 25 -7.99 -7.53 -22.80
CA SER A 25 -9.02 -7.84 -23.80
C SER A 25 -10.09 -8.78 -23.25
N SER A 26 -9.69 -9.74 -22.40
CA SER A 26 -10.62 -10.67 -21.76
C SER A 26 -11.26 -10.11 -20.49
N PHE A 27 -10.54 -9.22 -19.78
CA PHE A 27 -10.95 -8.68 -18.49
C PHE A 27 -10.74 -7.16 -18.43
N PRO A 28 -11.46 -6.35 -19.21
CA PRO A 28 -11.18 -4.92 -19.40
C PRO A 28 -11.28 -4.08 -18.12
N ASN A 29 -12.00 -4.57 -17.09
CA ASN A 29 -12.18 -3.89 -15.81
C ASN A 29 -11.47 -4.58 -14.64
N SER A 30 -10.71 -5.66 -14.89
CA SER A 30 -10.17 -6.52 -13.83
C SER A 30 -8.83 -7.14 -14.21
N TYR A 31 -8.01 -6.41 -14.94
CA TYR A 31 -6.65 -6.85 -15.30
C TYR A 31 -5.60 -6.08 -14.49
N PHE A 32 -4.42 -6.65 -14.42
CA PHE A 32 -3.25 -6.06 -13.80
C PHE A 32 -2.19 -5.72 -14.84
N ILE A 33 -1.32 -4.80 -14.49
CA ILE A 33 -0.14 -4.45 -15.28
C ILE A 33 1.09 -5.01 -14.60
N ASP A 34 1.90 -5.71 -15.36
CA ASP A 34 3.26 -6.09 -14.96
C ASP A 34 4.20 -4.91 -15.28
N PRO A 35 4.82 -4.27 -14.28
CA PRO A 35 5.68 -3.11 -14.52
C PRO A 35 6.94 -3.42 -15.33
N VAL A 36 7.33 -4.68 -15.40
CA VAL A 36 8.47 -5.14 -16.20
C VAL A 36 8.04 -5.31 -17.67
N TYR A 37 6.86 -5.89 -17.87
CA TYR A 37 6.31 -6.16 -19.21
C TYR A 37 4.84 -5.76 -19.26
N PRO A 38 4.51 -4.48 -19.37
CA PRO A 38 3.14 -3.99 -19.24
C PRO A 38 2.14 -4.56 -20.27
N TYR A 39 2.64 -5.25 -21.29
CA TYR A 39 1.81 -5.85 -22.36
C TYR A 39 1.89 -7.38 -22.42
N GLY A 40 2.37 -8.02 -21.35
CA GLY A 40 2.34 -9.48 -21.26
C GLY A 40 3.28 -10.21 -22.22
N VAL A 41 4.48 -9.70 -22.43
CA VAL A 41 5.45 -10.29 -23.35
C VAL A 41 6.69 -10.76 -22.56
N GLY A 42 7.00 -12.04 -22.64
CA GLY A 42 8.28 -12.57 -22.12
C GLY A 42 8.22 -14.05 -21.73
N GLU A 43 9.27 -14.77 -22.12
CA GLU A 43 9.58 -16.11 -21.64
C GLU A 43 10.87 -15.98 -20.86
N TRP A 44 10.74 -15.86 -19.54
CA TRP A 44 11.85 -15.50 -18.63
C TRP A 44 12.58 -16.70 -18.06
N ASN A 45 11.97 -17.88 -18.08
CA ASN A 45 12.58 -19.09 -17.56
C ASN A 45 13.88 -19.41 -18.31
N SER A 46 14.96 -19.55 -17.57
CA SER A 46 16.30 -19.88 -18.08
C SER A 46 16.73 -19.01 -19.27
N ASN A 47 16.34 -17.75 -19.27
CA ASN A 47 16.60 -16.83 -20.37
C ASN A 47 17.43 -15.63 -19.90
N ILE A 48 18.69 -15.58 -20.33
CA ILE A 48 19.66 -14.55 -19.96
C ILE A 48 19.21 -13.11 -20.31
N ASN A 49 18.33 -12.94 -21.29
CA ASN A 49 17.81 -11.62 -21.64
C ASN A 49 16.91 -11.02 -20.54
N PHE A 50 16.53 -11.83 -19.56
CA PHE A 50 15.69 -11.44 -18.41
C PHE A 50 16.46 -11.48 -17.08
N GLU A 51 17.79 -11.62 -17.13
CA GLU A 51 18.62 -11.79 -15.93
C GLU A 51 18.43 -10.69 -14.88
N ASP A 52 18.14 -9.46 -15.29
CA ASP A 52 17.86 -8.33 -14.38
C ASP A 52 16.62 -8.52 -13.50
N TYR A 53 15.76 -9.48 -13.83
CA TYR A 53 14.47 -9.70 -13.18
C TYR A 53 14.33 -11.07 -12.53
N HIS A 54 15.33 -11.94 -12.69
CA HIS A 54 15.30 -13.27 -12.06
C HIS A 54 15.35 -13.15 -10.54
N THR A 55 14.50 -13.92 -9.88
CA THR A 55 14.36 -13.93 -8.42
C THR A 55 14.74 -15.26 -7.78
N GLN A 56 14.73 -16.37 -8.51
CA GLN A 56 15.11 -17.70 -8.05
C GLN A 56 16.13 -18.36 -9.01
N SER A 57 17.06 -19.20 -8.53
CA SER A 57 17.38 -19.41 -7.13
C SER A 57 18.60 -18.59 -6.71
N THR A 58 18.58 -18.08 -5.46
CA THR A 58 19.76 -17.44 -4.85
C THR A 58 20.92 -18.40 -4.67
N HIS A 59 20.70 -19.71 -4.86
CA HIS A 59 21.67 -20.80 -4.69
C HIS A 59 21.92 -21.52 -6.01
N ARG A 60 23.18 -21.64 -6.39
CA ARG A 60 23.57 -22.48 -7.52
C ARG A 60 23.56 -23.96 -7.16
N ASP A 61 24.12 -24.30 -6.01
CA ASP A 61 24.38 -25.67 -5.61
C ASP A 61 23.28 -26.18 -4.66
N ASN A 62 22.95 -27.47 -4.79
CA ASN A 62 21.96 -28.12 -3.95
C ASN A 62 22.58 -28.56 -2.62
N SER A 63 22.64 -27.64 -1.63
CA SER A 63 23.27 -27.88 -0.33
C SER A 63 22.30 -27.64 0.86
N GLY A 64 21.02 -27.96 0.72
CA GLY A 64 20.07 -27.73 1.80
C GLY A 64 18.60 -27.98 1.42
N CYS A 65 17.68 -27.29 2.07
CA CYS A 65 16.23 -27.37 1.83
C CYS A 65 15.71 -26.33 0.82
N HIS A 66 16.59 -25.67 0.08
CA HIS A 66 16.26 -24.65 -0.91
C HIS A 66 16.34 -25.20 -2.34
N SER A 67 15.76 -24.49 -3.29
CA SER A 67 15.96 -24.74 -4.72
C SER A 67 17.40 -24.42 -5.11
N SER A 68 17.85 -24.99 -6.20
CA SER A 68 19.21 -24.80 -6.76
C SER A 68 19.11 -24.50 -8.25
N GLY A 69 20.23 -24.16 -8.88
CA GLY A 69 20.29 -23.82 -10.31
C GLY A 69 20.94 -22.46 -10.53
N GLY A 70 20.80 -21.58 -9.59
CA GLY A 70 21.19 -20.18 -9.70
C GLY A 70 20.03 -19.30 -10.13
N LEU A 71 20.26 -18.00 -10.27
CA LEU A 71 19.24 -17.04 -10.67
C LEU A 71 18.93 -17.18 -12.16
N ASP A 72 17.86 -17.87 -12.49
CA ASP A 72 17.43 -18.12 -13.87
C ASP A 72 15.90 -18.08 -14.08
N ASP A 73 15.13 -17.89 -12.99
CA ASP A 73 13.68 -17.80 -13.02
C ASP A 73 13.15 -16.54 -12.35
N ARG A 74 12.07 -15.97 -12.91
CA ARG A 74 11.31 -14.89 -12.32
C ARG A 74 10.00 -15.43 -11.77
N PHE A 75 9.93 -15.72 -10.48
CA PHE A 75 8.72 -16.26 -9.85
C PHE A 75 8.00 -15.27 -8.97
N ASP A 76 8.68 -14.22 -8.51
CA ASP A 76 8.15 -13.23 -7.60
C ASP A 76 7.73 -11.98 -8.35
N PHE A 77 6.48 -11.57 -8.13
CA PHE A 77 5.86 -10.48 -8.86
C PHE A 77 5.24 -9.45 -7.90
N ILE A 78 5.17 -8.21 -8.36
CA ILE A 78 4.24 -7.20 -7.91
C ILE A 78 3.51 -6.70 -9.15
N LEU A 79 2.27 -7.12 -9.32
CA LEU A 79 1.38 -6.65 -10.38
C LEU A 79 0.48 -5.56 -9.82
N MET A 80 0.11 -4.58 -10.63
CA MET A 80 -0.64 -3.42 -10.19
C MET A 80 -1.84 -3.11 -11.08
N SER A 81 -2.88 -2.51 -10.51
CA SER A 81 -3.99 -1.99 -11.27
C SER A 81 -3.55 -0.84 -12.19
N GLU A 82 -4.29 -0.62 -13.28
CA GLU A 82 -4.02 0.45 -14.26
C GLU A 82 -3.91 1.83 -13.60
N ASN A 83 -4.72 2.11 -12.59
CA ASN A 83 -4.70 3.37 -11.86
C ASN A 83 -3.36 3.64 -11.16
N ILE A 84 -2.72 2.62 -10.60
CA ILE A 84 -1.40 2.74 -9.97
C ILE A 84 -0.33 2.95 -11.05
N TYR A 85 -0.38 2.16 -12.13
CA TYR A 85 0.59 2.26 -13.22
C TYR A 85 0.48 3.58 -13.98
N GLY A 86 -0.74 4.04 -14.27
CA GLY A 86 -1.02 5.29 -14.99
C GLY A 86 -0.86 6.55 -14.15
N GLY A 87 -0.76 6.41 -12.83
CA GLY A 87 -0.64 7.56 -11.92
C GLY A 87 -1.96 8.20 -11.53
N ASP A 88 -3.08 7.56 -11.83
CA ASP A 88 -4.40 8.03 -11.41
C ASP A 88 -4.64 7.71 -9.92
N ASN A 89 -5.53 8.46 -9.27
CA ASN A 89 -5.93 8.21 -7.87
C ASN A 89 -4.82 8.34 -6.80
N ASN A 90 -3.89 9.28 -6.95
CA ASN A 90 -2.95 9.74 -5.91
C ASN A 90 -1.98 8.68 -5.36
N VAL A 91 -1.78 7.56 -6.06
CA VAL A 91 -0.80 6.52 -5.68
C VAL A 91 -0.04 6.04 -6.92
N PRO A 92 0.65 6.94 -7.65
CA PRO A 92 1.39 6.55 -8.83
C PRO A 92 2.57 5.63 -8.51
N TYR A 93 2.78 4.66 -9.39
CA TYR A 93 4.01 3.90 -9.47
C TYR A 93 5.18 4.79 -9.95
N VAL A 94 6.32 4.69 -9.29
CA VAL A 94 7.56 5.33 -9.76
C VAL A 94 8.14 4.47 -10.88
N ASN A 95 7.97 4.92 -12.12
CA ASN A 95 8.40 4.15 -13.28
C ASN A 95 9.89 3.80 -13.20
N GLY A 96 10.21 2.53 -13.44
CA GLY A 96 11.56 1.98 -13.35
C GLY A 96 12.07 1.64 -11.94
N SER A 97 11.25 1.80 -10.90
CA SER A 97 11.62 1.46 -9.52
C SER A 97 11.46 -0.03 -9.19
N TYR A 98 10.77 -0.80 -10.03
CA TYR A 98 10.62 -2.25 -9.83
C TYR A 98 11.97 -2.95 -9.97
N LYS A 99 12.33 -3.73 -8.99
CA LYS A 99 13.59 -4.49 -8.98
C LYS A 99 13.55 -5.70 -8.03
N ALA A 100 14.32 -6.74 -8.37
CA ALA A 100 14.69 -7.79 -7.44
C ALA A 100 15.92 -7.31 -6.62
N LEU A 101 15.82 -7.28 -5.29
CA LEU A 101 16.90 -6.82 -4.43
C LEU A 101 18.08 -7.79 -4.50
N GLY A 102 19.25 -7.27 -4.85
CA GLY A 102 20.47 -8.09 -5.03
C GLY A 102 20.67 -8.60 -6.46
N GLN A 103 19.74 -8.33 -7.38
CA GLN A 103 19.96 -8.63 -8.79
C GLN A 103 20.82 -7.55 -9.45
N ASP A 104 21.95 -7.93 -10.07
CA ASP A 104 22.89 -7.03 -10.73
C ASP A 104 23.11 -7.37 -12.22
N GLY A 105 22.30 -8.29 -12.78
CA GLY A 105 22.42 -8.74 -14.16
C GLY A 105 23.70 -9.55 -14.46
N ARG A 106 24.33 -10.16 -13.46
CA ARG A 106 25.59 -10.90 -13.61
C ARG A 106 25.58 -12.29 -12.98
N HIS A 107 24.42 -12.65 -12.40
CA HIS A 107 24.29 -13.90 -11.65
C HIS A 107 23.39 -14.94 -12.35
N PHE A 108 23.24 -14.81 -13.68
CA PHE A 108 22.52 -15.84 -14.45
C PHE A 108 23.14 -17.23 -14.22
N ASN A 109 22.33 -18.19 -13.76
CA ASN A 109 22.76 -19.54 -13.36
C ASN A 109 23.86 -19.56 -12.27
N LYS A 110 23.89 -18.54 -11.39
CA LYS A 110 24.86 -18.42 -10.29
C LYS A 110 24.19 -18.07 -8.98
N SER A 111 24.92 -18.31 -7.88
CA SER A 111 24.46 -17.85 -6.56
C SER A 111 24.52 -16.32 -6.46
N VAL A 112 23.56 -15.70 -5.73
CA VAL A 112 23.45 -14.25 -5.57
C VAL A 112 24.71 -13.59 -4.99
N ASN A 113 25.51 -14.32 -4.22
CA ASN A 113 26.73 -13.83 -3.56
C ASN A 113 28.04 -14.32 -4.20
N SER A 114 27.98 -15.04 -5.32
CA SER A 114 29.16 -15.56 -6.01
C SER A 114 28.94 -15.63 -7.53
N PRO A 115 29.71 -14.87 -8.33
CA PRO A 115 30.82 -13.96 -7.97
C PRO A 115 30.38 -12.79 -7.08
N GLU A 116 31.28 -11.83 -6.81
CA GLU A 116 30.96 -10.63 -6.03
C GLU A 116 29.77 -9.87 -6.63
N ASN A 117 28.76 -9.60 -5.80
CA ASN A 117 27.56 -8.87 -6.19
C ASN A 117 27.84 -7.38 -6.24
N THR A 118 27.38 -6.71 -7.30
CA THR A 118 27.59 -5.27 -7.51
C THR A 118 26.38 -4.39 -7.22
N ALA A 119 25.19 -4.98 -7.02
CA ALA A 119 23.96 -4.25 -6.68
C ALA A 119 23.83 -3.99 -5.19
N VAL A 120 24.43 -4.83 -4.35
CA VAL A 120 24.34 -4.74 -2.88
C VAL A 120 25.70 -5.03 -2.24
N SER A 121 25.88 -4.65 -0.97
CA SER A 121 27.10 -4.99 -0.24
C SER A 121 27.25 -6.51 -0.04
N LYS A 122 28.48 -6.95 0.20
CA LYS A 122 28.75 -8.38 0.44
C LYS A 122 27.91 -8.93 1.60
N GLU A 123 27.75 -8.16 2.67
CA GLU A 123 26.97 -8.55 3.84
C GLU A 123 25.49 -8.77 3.47
N VAL A 124 24.95 -7.90 2.61
CA VAL A 124 23.56 -8.03 2.13
C VAL A 124 23.43 -9.22 1.18
N ALA A 125 24.36 -9.42 0.24
CA ALA A 125 24.36 -10.57 -0.66
C ALA A 125 24.43 -11.90 0.11
N ASP A 126 25.29 -11.98 1.13
CA ASP A 126 25.40 -13.15 2.00
C ASP A 126 24.14 -13.37 2.86
N ALA A 127 23.45 -12.28 3.27
CA ALA A 127 22.20 -12.36 3.98
C ALA A 127 21.05 -12.86 3.07
N LEU A 128 20.95 -12.36 1.84
CA LEU A 128 20.00 -12.84 0.83
C LEU A 128 20.20 -14.33 0.55
N TYR A 129 21.44 -14.74 0.34
CA TYR A 129 21.79 -16.15 0.13
C TYR A 129 21.35 -17.06 1.30
N LYS A 130 21.47 -16.59 2.55
CA LYS A 130 21.13 -17.38 3.75
C LYS A 130 19.66 -17.37 4.11
N ASN A 131 18.92 -16.35 3.67
CA ASN A 131 17.55 -16.11 4.10
C ASN A 131 16.52 -16.93 3.32
N SER A 132 16.68 -16.99 1.99
CA SER A 132 15.72 -17.62 1.09
C SER A 132 16.39 -18.00 -0.23
N ASP A 133 15.83 -18.96 -0.93
CA ASP A 133 16.16 -19.24 -2.33
C ASP A 133 15.51 -18.26 -3.32
N HIS A 134 14.70 -17.32 -2.81
CA HIS A 134 14.14 -16.23 -3.60
C HIS A 134 14.70 -14.86 -3.19
N LEU A 135 14.83 -13.96 -4.14
CA LEU A 135 15.12 -12.54 -3.91
C LEU A 135 13.84 -11.75 -3.63
N PRO A 136 13.87 -10.82 -2.67
CA PRO A 136 12.76 -9.91 -2.47
C PRO A 136 12.55 -9.00 -3.67
N VAL A 137 11.30 -8.80 -4.08
CA VAL A 137 10.91 -7.82 -5.10
C VAL A 137 10.42 -6.55 -4.46
N THR A 138 10.86 -5.42 -4.97
CA THR A 138 10.52 -4.09 -4.46
C THR A 138 10.08 -3.15 -5.58
N MET A 139 9.25 -2.18 -5.24
CA MET A 139 8.92 -1.04 -6.10
C MET A 139 8.62 0.19 -5.24
N GLU A 140 8.64 1.36 -5.84
CA GLU A 140 8.31 2.61 -5.17
C GLU A 140 6.95 3.13 -5.65
N LEU A 141 6.16 3.62 -4.70
CA LEU A 141 4.92 4.33 -4.94
C LEU A 141 5.05 5.75 -4.36
N VAL A 142 4.60 6.74 -5.11
CA VAL A 142 4.40 8.06 -4.53
C VAL A 142 3.05 8.08 -3.85
N ILE A 143 3.05 8.40 -2.58
CA ILE A 143 1.81 8.63 -1.84
C ILE A 143 1.71 10.13 -1.66
N SER A 144 0.84 10.81 -2.44
CA SER A 144 0.57 12.22 -2.21
C SER A 144 -0.12 12.37 -0.85
N LYS A 145 0.19 13.46 -0.13
CA LYS A 145 -0.43 13.74 1.17
C LYS A 145 -1.95 13.91 1.10
N ASP A 146 -2.48 14.07 -0.09
CA ASP A 146 -3.91 14.27 -0.34
C ASP A 146 -4.67 12.93 -0.41
N PHE A 147 -4.53 12.12 0.63
CA PHE A 147 -5.47 11.02 0.84
C PHE A 147 -6.82 11.58 1.26
N GLY A 148 -7.65 11.88 0.26
CA GLY A 148 -9.09 11.90 0.43
C GLY A 148 -9.67 13.10 1.16
N VAL A 149 -9.02 14.25 1.17
CA VAL A 149 -9.67 15.53 1.32
C VAL A 149 -9.15 16.40 0.18
N GLU A 150 -9.98 16.67 -0.84
CA GLU A 150 -9.79 17.89 -1.59
C GLU A 150 -9.82 19.01 -0.55
N GLU A 151 -8.68 19.61 -0.25
CA GLU A 151 -8.66 20.94 0.31
C GLU A 151 -9.24 21.86 -0.77
N SER A 152 -10.58 21.85 -0.88
CA SER A 152 -11.27 22.89 -1.60
C SER A 152 -10.97 24.16 -0.84
N SER A 153 -10.11 24.98 -1.44
CA SER A 153 -9.93 26.40 -1.19
C SER A 153 -10.24 26.88 0.24
N ASN A 154 -9.20 27.05 1.07
CA ASN A 154 -9.11 28.03 2.18
C ASN A 154 -10.19 28.08 3.26
N GLU A 155 -11.03 27.09 3.44
CA GLU A 155 -11.93 26.99 4.58
C GLU A 155 -11.68 25.68 5.33
N GLU A 156 -10.65 25.65 6.16
CA GLU A 156 -10.33 24.51 7.01
C GLU A 156 -11.42 24.36 8.09
N LEU A 157 -11.99 23.15 8.21
CA LEU A 157 -12.86 22.83 9.34
C LEU A 157 -11.97 22.82 10.61
N SER A 158 -11.95 23.92 11.33
CA SER A 158 -11.08 24.10 12.49
C SER A 158 -11.85 23.76 13.76
N TYR A 159 -11.45 22.66 14.42
CA TYR A 159 -11.97 22.27 15.73
C TYR A 159 -10.93 21.47 16.53
N ASP A 160 -11.07 21.53 17.85
CA ASP A 160 -10.32 20.69 18.80
C ASP A 160 -11.24 19.70 19.49
N VAL A 161 -10.65 18.56 19.91
CA VAL A 161 -11.34 17.52 20.68
C VAL A 161 -10.54 17.26 21.96
N PHE A 162 -11.17 17.49 23.11
CA PHE A 162 -10.53 17.35 24.42
C PHE A 162 -11.51 16.94 25.52
N PRO A 163 -11.03 16.29 26.59
CA PRO A 163 -9.69 15.69 26.71
C PRO A 163 -9.53 14.48 25.77
N ASN A 164 -8.31 14.21 25.34
CA ASN A 164 -7.96 13.02 24.59
C ASN A 164 -6.55 12.58 24.99
N PRO A 165 -6.35 11.51 25.76
CA PRO A 165 -7.36 10.50 26.18
C PRO A 165 -8.48 11.01 27.09
N THR A 166 -9.60 10.24 27.18
CA THR A 166 -10.76 10.54 28.01
C THR A 166 -11.25 9.29 28.76
N ALA A 167 -11.79 9.51 29.98
CA ALA A 167 -12.46 8.47 30.74
C ALA A 167 -13.98 8.41 30.44
N GLU A 168 -14.61 9.51 30.09
CA GLU A 168 -16.07 9.61 29.94
C GLU A 168 -16.47 10.41 28.68
N ASP A 169 -16.37 11.74 28.77
CA ASP A 169 -16.84 12.65 27.71
C ASP A 169 -15.69 13.27 26.95
N VAL A 170 -15.92 13.66 25.71
CA VAL A 170 -15.06 14.60 24.97
C VAL A 170 -15.85 15.83 24.57
N TYR A 171 -15.15 16.96 24.50
CA TYR A 171 -15.74 18.22 24.03
C TYR A 171 -15.15 18.56 22.67
N ILE A 172 -15.99 18.90 21.72
CA ILE A 172 -15.63 19.34 20.40
C ILE A 172 -15.80 20.84 20.37
N ARG A 173 -14.70 21.59 20.24
CA ARG A 173 -14.70 23.05 20.16
C ARG A 173 -14.47 23.50 18.73
N PHE A 174 -15.46 24.13 18.13
CA PHE A 174 -15.38 24.69 16.78
C PHE A 174 -14.87 26.14 16.85
N TYR A 175 -13.87 26.48 16.02
CA TYR A 175 -13.22 27.81 16.03
C TYR A 175 -13.66 28.72 14.88
N GLN A 176 -14.02 28.13 13.76
CA GLN A 176 -14.58 28.86 12.63
C GLN A 176 -15.76 28.07 12.11
N SER A 177 -16.93 28.66 12.17
CA SER A 177 -18.07 28.05 11.54
C SER A 177 -18.81 29.09 10.72
N LYS A 178 -18.98 28.78 9.45
CA LYS A 178 -20.23 29.19 8.83
C LYS A 178 -21.34 28.58 9.68
N VAL A 179 -22.28 29.40 10.11
CA VAL A 179 -23.53 28.92 10.74
C VAL A 179 -24.08 27.79 9.88
N GLY A 180 -24.31 26.63 10.46
CA GLY A 180 -24.81 25.50 9.68
C GLY A 180 -24.84 24.16 10.45
N SER A 181 -25.41 23.17 9.79
CA SER A 181 -25.44 21.81 10.32
C SER A 181 -24.06 21.12 10.21
N ALA A 182 -23.74 20.29 11.19
CA ALA A 182 -22.61 19.37 11.12
C ALA A 182 -23.06 17.98 11.58
N ASN A 183 -22.68 16.96 10.81
CA ASN A 183 -22.90 15.56 11.14
C ASN A 183 -21.69 15.03 11.87
N ILE A 184 -21.90 14.40 13.02
CA ILE A 184 -20.91 13.76 13.87
C ILE A 184 -21.11 12.24 13.79
N VAL A 185 -20.05 11.52 13.44
CA VAL A 185 -20.06 10.05 13.41
C VAL A 185 -18.84 9.52 14.15
N VAL A 186 -19.07 8.59 15.10
CA VAL A 186 -17.99 7.89 15.79
C VAL A 186 -17.94 6.44 15.33
N PHE A 187 -16.75 5.98 15.00
CA PHE A 187 -16.48 4.60 14.63
C PHE A 187 -15.60 3.93 15.69
N ASN A 188 -15.81 2.66 15.91
CA ASN A 188 -14.85 1.83 16.67
C ASN A 188 -13.63 1.44 15.79
N ALA A 189 -12.66 0.74 16.39
CA ALA A 189 -11.42 0.35 15.71
C ALA A 189 -11.61 -0.58 14.50
N ILE A 190 -12.77 -1.24 14.37
CA ILE A 190 -13.11 -2.10 13.22
C ILE A 190 -14.04 -1.42 12.21
N GLY A 191 -14.23 -0.09 12.35
CA GLY A 191 -14.98 0.72 11.40
C GLY A 191 -16.51 0.67 11.57
N GLN A 192 -17.04 0.08 12.64
CA GLN A 192 -18.48 0.11 12.91
C GLN A 192 -18.88 1.46 13.50
N VAL A 193 -19.97 2.02 13.01
CA VAL A 193 -20.58 3.25 13.56
C VAL A 193 -21.16 2.92 14.94
N VAL A 194 -20.76 3.71 15.94
CA VAL A 194 -21.19 3.54 17.34
C VAL A 194 -21.97 4.74 17.87
N ILE A 195 -21.72 5.93 17.31
CA ILE A 195 -22.52 7.14 17.56
C ILE A 195 -22.76 7.87 16.24
N THR A 196 -23.95 8.42 16.06
CA THR A 196 -24.28 9.39 15.01
C THR A 196 -25.11 10.49 15.64
N ASP A 197 -24.73 11.74 15.37
CA ASP A 197 -25.49 12.91 15.83
C ASP A 197 -25.41 14.03 14.80
N ASP A 198 -26.46 14.84 14.73
CA ASP A 198 -26.55 16.02 13.90
C ASP A 198 -26.65 17.25 14.81
N ILE A 199 -25.71 18.15 14.68
CA ILE A 199 -25.66 19.38 15.46
C ILE A 199 -25.83 20.61 14.56
N PHE A 200 -26.32 21.68 15.14
CA PHE A 200 -26.38 22.99 14.50
C PHE A 200 -25.42 23.95 15.19
N VAL A 201 -24.44 24.46 14.44
CA VAL A 201 -23.44 25.40 14.94
C VAL A 201 -23.89 26.83 14.61
N GLU A 202 -24.24 27.60 15.64
CA GLU A 202 -24.82 28.94 15.48
C GLU A 202 -23.83 30.08 15.65
N ASP A 203 -22.69 29.84 16.29
CA ASP A 203 -21.74 30.89 16.69
C ASP A 203 -20.29 30.52 16.39
N LYS A 204 -19.42 31.54 16.39
CA LYS A 204 -17.98 31.42 16.00
C LYS A 204 -17.18 30.50 16.89
N VAL A 205 -17.59 30.26 18.14
CA VAL A 205 -16.99 29.29 19.06
C VAL A 205 -18.14 28.58 19.77
N LYS A 206 -18.28 27.29 19.49
CA LYS A 206 -19.26 26.44 20.18
C LYS A 206 -18.57 25.17 20.66
N GLU A 207 -18.94 24.75 21.86
CA GLU A 207 -18.54 23.46 22.39
C GLU A 207 -19.74 22.50 22.31
N TYR A 208 -19.47 21.31 21.79
CA TYR A 208 -20.42 20.21 21.78
C TYR A 208 -19.86 19.08 22.66
N LYS A 209 -20.66 18.64 23.63
CA LYS A 209 -20.31 17.54 24.51
C LYS A 209 -20.73 16.21 23.88
N LEU A 210 -19.78 15.33 23.64
CA LEU A 210 -19.99 13.98 23.14
C LEU A 210 -19.71 12.97 24.25
N SER A 211 -20.74 12.24 24.69
CA SER A 211 -20.58 11.23 25.73
C SER A 211 -20.12 9.89 25.16
N LEU A 212 -19.09 9.34 25.78
CA LEU A 212 -18.56 8.01 25.53
C LEU A 212 -18.75 7.05 26.73
N ASP A 213 -19.56 7.44 27.72
CA ASP A 213 -19.73 6.69 28.98
C ASP A 213 -20.09 5.22 28.77
N SER A 214 -21.01 4.95 27.84
CA SER A 214 -21.48 3.58 27.55
C SER A 214 -20.52 2.77 26.68
N MET A 215 -19.38 3.37 26.28
CA MET A 215 -18.44 2.75 25.35
C MET A 215 -17.33 2.02 26.09
N PRO A 216 -16.93 0.83 25.64
CA PRO A 216 -15.73 0.15 26.15
C PRO A 216 -14.45 1.00 25.99
N GLN A 217 -13.46 0.74 26.85
CA GLN A 217 -12.11 1.27 26.65
C GLN A 217 -11.56 0.85 25.28
N GLY A 218 -10.91 1.79 24.58
CA GLY A 218 -10.37 1.50 23.26
C GLY A 218 -10.13 2.73 22.40
N VAL A 219 -9.83 2.48 21.15
CA VAL A 219 -9.61 3.52 20.12
C VAL A 219 -10.87 3.72 19.31
N TYR A 220 -11.25 4.98 19.16
CA TYR A 220 -12.38 5.43 18.37
C TYR A 220 -11.93 6.49 17.35
N PHE A 221 -12.69 6.66 16.29
CA PHE A 221 -12.48 7.66 15.26
C PHE A 221 -13.73 8.55 15.17
N LEU A 222 -13.57 9.81 15.53
CA LEU A 222 -14.60 10.84 15.40
C LEU A 222 -14.46 11.51 14.03
N ARG A 223 -15.48 11.41 13.20
CA ARG A 223 -15.60 12.14 11.95
C ARG A 223 -16.65 13.21 12.05
N ILE A 224 -16.30 14.42 11.66
CA ILE A 224 -17.22 15.56 11.57
C ILE A 224 -17.30 15.97 10.11
N THR A 225 -18.52 16.16 9.61
CA THR A 225 -18.80 16.65 8.26
C THR A 225 -19.68 17.89 8.38
N ASN A 226 -19.27 19.03 7.83
CA ASN A 226 -20.09 20.24 7.82
C ASN A 226 -21.10 20.26 6.66
N ALA A 227 -21.94 21.32 6.61
CA ALA A 227 -22.95 21.49 5.57
C ALA A 227 -22.37 21.61 4.15
N ASP A 228 -21.12 22.07 4.01
CA ASP A 228 -20.43 22.19 2.72
C ASP A 228 -19.77 20.87 2.28
N GLY A 229 -19.92 19.78 3.07
CA GLY A 229 -19.32 18.47 2.80
C GLY A 229 -17.85 18.34 3.22
N LEU A 230 -17.25 19.38 3.83
CA LEU A 230 -15.91 19.28 4.39
C LEU A 230 -15.92 18.31 5.57
N MET A 231 -14.95 17.39 5.60
CA MET A 231 -14.89 16.39 6.64
C MET A 231 -13.48 16.30 7.24
N LYS A 232 -13.43 16.05 8.55
CA LYS A 232 -12.18 15.80 9.28
C LYS A 232 -12.38 14.64 10.26
N THR A 233 -11.37 13.79 10.42
CA THR A 233 -11.41 12.65 11.34
C THR A 233 -10.32 12.78 12.39
N ILE A 234 -10.68 12.59 13.66
CA ILE A 234 -9.76 12.61 14.80
C ILE A 234 -9.84 11.28 15.54
N LYS A 235 -8.68 10.75 15.94
CA LYS A 235 -8.58 9.59 16.82
C LYS A 235 -8.89 10.00 18.27
N ILE A 236 -9.79 9.27 18.95
CA ILE A 236 -10.08 9.39 20.37
C ILE A 236 -9.59 8.11 21.08
N ILE A 237 -9.00 8.28 22.27
CA ILE A 237 -8.59 7.19 23.15
C ILE A 237 -9.50 7.24 24.39
N LYS A 238 -10.30 6.19 24.58
CA LYS A 238 -11.16 5.97 25.74
C LYS A 238 -10.42 5.08 26.76
N GLU A 239 -10.21 5.58 27.97
CA GLU A 239 -9.58 4.89 29.13
C GLU A 239 -10.62 4.24 30.04
#